data_feb6abad91f51b99425b72b8c6743961
#
_entry.id   feb6abad91f51b99425b72b8c6743961
#
_cell.length_a   1.000
_cell.length_b   1.000
_cell.length_c   1.000
_cell.angle_alpha   90.00
_cell.angle_beta   90.00
_cell.angle_gamma   90.00
#
_symmetry.space_group_name_H-M   'P 1'
#
loop_
_entity.id
_entity.type
_entity.pdbx_description
1 polymer ?
#
loop_
_entity_poly.entity_id
_entity_poly.type
_entity_poly.pdbx_seq_one_letter_code
_entity_poly.pdbx_strand_id
1 'polypeptide(L)'
;MIIVHDIFICKPGNASKVAKLFKEVMTGNEELVNIMTDMSGQYNRVVMVSKYDSLSAFEASWKKYEQNTDEMKKMREKMAGYTDMYLTGSREIYNVW
;
A
#
# COMPACT_ATOMS: atom_id res chain seq x y z
N MET A 1 -5.80 7.61 -16.97
CA MET A 1 -5.23 6.67 -15.99
C MET A 1 -4.43 7.43 -14.96
N ILE A 2 -4.52 7.02 -13.71
CA ILE A 2 -3.72 7.57 -12.63
C ILE A 2 -2.83 6.50 -12.01
N ILE A 3 -1.71 6.95 -11.46
CA ILE A 3 -0.80 6.15 -10.64
C ILE A 3 -0.83 6.70 -9.22
N VAL A 4 -0.96 5.82 -8.24
CA VAL A 4 -1.01 6.18 -6.82
C VAL A 4 0.22 5.60 -6.13
N HIS A 5 0.95 6.46 -5.44
CA HIS A 5 2.05 6.08 -4.55
C HIS A 5 1.59 6.23 -3.11
N ASP A 6 1.45 5.13 -2.40
CA ASP A 6 1.29 5.12 -0.96
C ASP A 6 2.66 4.93 -0.33
N ILE A 7 3.15 5.94 0.36
CA ILE A 7 4.52 6.04 0.85
C ILE A 7 4.51 5.90 2.37
N PHE A 8 5.27 4.95 2.89
CA PHE A 8 5.40 4.70 4.32
C PHE A 8 6.85 4.89 4.74
N ILE A 9 7.08 5.73 5.74
CA ILE A 9 8.38 5.87 6.36
C ILE A 9 8.39 5.00 7.60
N CYS A 10 9.14 3.91 7.54
CA CYS A 10 9.12 2.89 8.56
C CYS A 10 10.15 3.14 9.66
N LYS A 11 9.94 2.54 10.81
CA LYS A 11 10.95 2.49 11.87
C LYS A 11 12.17 1.71 11.37
N PRO A 12 13.36 2.01 11.88
CA PRO A 12 14.57 1.31 11.45
C PRO A 12 14.43 -0.21 11.53
N GLY A 13 14.78 -0.90 10.46
CA GLY A 13 14.72 -2.36 10.36
C GLY A 13 13.34 -2.90 9.96
N ASN A 14 12.30 -2.07 9.84
CA ASN A 14 10.95 -2.54 9.56
C ASN A 14 10.51 -2.42 8.10
N ALA A 15 11.28 -1.71 7.26
CA ALA A 15 10.87 -1.50 5.86
C ALA A 15 10.65 -2.82 5.11
N SER A 16 11.57 -3.77 5.21
CA SER A 16 11.41 -5.07 4.54
C SER A 16 10.25 -5.88 5.10
N LYS A 17 9.99 -5.77 6.40
CA LYS A 17 8.84 -6.44 7.04
C LYS A 17 7.52 -5.88 6.50
N VAL A 18 7.41 -4.56 6.41
CA VAL A 18 6.22 -3.87 5.87
C VAL A 18 6.05 -4.21 4.40
N ALA A 19 7.12 -4.18 3.60
CA ALA A 19 7.07 -4.53 2.19
C ALA A 19 6.59 -5.96 1.96
N LYS A 20 7.11 -6.91 2.73
CA LYS A 20 6.68 -8.32 2.65
C LYS A 20 5.21 -8.49 3.04
N LEU A 21 4.79 -7.81 4.09
CA LEU A 21 3.40 -7.84 4.55
C LEU A 21 2.46 -7.32 3.47
N PHE A 22 2.76 -6.17 2.89
CA PHE A 22 1.94 -5.59 1.83
C PHE A 22 1.91 -6.47 0.59
N LYS A 23 3.04 -7.04 0.21
CA LYS A 23 3.10 -7.96 -0.92
C LYS A 23 2.22 -9.18 -0.71
N GLU A 24 2.22 -9.74 0.48
CA GLU A 24 1.37 -10.88 0.84
C GLU A 24 -0.12 -10.52 0.82
N VAL A 25 -0.48 -9.42 1.49
CA VAL A 25 -1.87 -8.98 1.62
C VAL A 25 -2.46 -8.57 0.27
N MET A 26 -1.66 -7.95 -0.60
CA MET A 26 -2.12 -7.43 -1.90
C MET A 26 -1.96 -8.45 -3.03
N THR A 27 -1.57 -9.68 -2.75
CA THR A 27 -1.49 -10.73 -3.77
C THR A 27 -2.84 -10.91 -4.45
N GLY A 28 -2.84 -10.91 -5.78
CA GLY A 28 -4.05 -11.02 -6.59
C GLY A 28 -4.80 -9.73 -6.83
N ASN A 29 -4.34 -8.61 -6.28
CA ASN A 29 -4.93 -7.31 -6.55
C ASN A 29 -4.46 -6.81 -7.92
N GLU A 30 -5.40 -6.64 -8.85
CA GLU A 30 -5.11 -6.27 -10.24
C GLU A 30 -4.59 -4.84 -10.38
N GLU A 31 -4.94 -3.96 -9.44
CA GLU A 31 -4.50 -2.57 -9.45
C GLU A 31 -3.08 -2.39 -8.96
N LEU A 32 -2.53 -3.35 -8.22
CA LEU A 32 -1.17 -3.26 -7.70
C LEU A 32 -0.15 -3.37 -8.85
N VAL A 33 0.72 -2.37 -8.95
CA VAL A 33 1.83 -2.37 -9.91
C VAL A 33 3.05 -3.03 -9.30
N ASN A 34 3.52 -2.49 -8.17
CA ASN A 34 4.64 -3.06 -7.41
C ASN A 34 4.71 -2.47 -6.01
N ILE A 35 5.61 -3.05 -5.22
CA ILE A 35 5.98 -2.54 -3.90
C ILE A 35 7.50 -2.38 -3.93
N MET A 36 7.97 -1.20 -3.54
CA MET A 36 9.37 -0.81 -3.62
C MET A 36 9.89 -0.41 -2.25
N THR A 37 11.16 -0.67 -2.02
CA THR A 37 11.89 -0.10 -0.88
C THR A 37 13.04 0.75 -1.40
N ASP A 38 13.45 1.74 -0.62
CA ASP A 38 14.51 2.64 -1.05
C ASP A 38 15.87 1.93 -1.10
N MET A 39 16.65 2.25 -2.12
CA MET A 39 18.07 1.91 -2.18
C MET A 39 18.92 3.13 -1.86
N SER A 40 18.39 4.32 -2.12
CA SER A 40 19.04 5.60 -1.82
C SER A 40 17.96 6.63 -1.50
N GLY A 41 18.33 7.76 -0.96
CA GLY A 41 17.40 8.81 -0.55
C GLY A 41 17.01 8.66 0.91
N GLN A 42 15.73 8.79 1.22
CA GLN A 42 15.25 8.66 2.59
C GLN A 42 15.24 7.19 3.03
N TYR A 43 15.85 6.90 4.16
CA TYR A 43 15.94 5.53 4.68
C TYR A 43 14.58 4.97 5.14
N ASN A 44 14.44 3.65 5.03
CA ASN A 44 13.31 2.89 5.56
C ASN A 44 11.97 3.27 4.92
N ARG A 45 11.99 3.63 3.65
CA ARG A 45 10.80 4.00 2.89
C ARG A 45 10.26 2.79 2.13
N VAL A 46 8.94 2.58 2.23
CA VAL A 46 8.21 1.61 1.42
C VAL A 46 7.24 2.37 0.56
N VAL A 47 7.22 2.09 -0.74
CA VAL A 47 6.29 2.70 -1.68
C VAL A 47 5.45 1.60 -2.32
N MET A 48 4.14 1.66 -2.10
CA MET A 48 3.19 0.80 -2.78
C MET A 48 2.62 1.54 -3.97
N VAL A 49 2.85 1.03 -5.17
CA VAL A 49 2.42 1.65 -6.41
C VAL A 49 1.21 0.91 -6.95
N SER A 50 0.13 1.63 -7.18
CA SER A 50 -1.08 1.10 -7.78
C SER A 50 -1.56 1.98 -8.94
N LYS A 51 -2.40 1.42 -9.80
CA LYS A 51 -2.95 2.12 -10.96
C LYS A 51 -4.47 1.98 -11.00
N TYR A 52 -5.13 3.03 -11.46
CA TYR A 52 -6.58 3.07 -11.62
C TYR A 52 -6.92 3.86 -12.89
N ASP A 53 -8.07 3.56 -13.47
CA ASP A 53 -8.52 4.28 -14.67
C ASP A 53 -8.82 5.76 -14.38
N SER A 54 -9.28 6.06 -13.17
CA SER A 54 -9.67 7.41 -12.77
C SER A 54 -9.64 7.56 -11.26
N LEU A 55 -9.77 8.80 -10.77
CA LEU A 55 -9.96 9.08 -9.35
C LEU A 55 -11.23 8.42 -8.81
N SER A 56 -12.28 8.38 -9.60
CA SER A 56 -13.54 7.72 -9.22
C SER A 56 -13.33 6.23 -9.00
N ALA A 57 -12.55 5.57 -9.87
CA ALA A 57 -12.22 4.16 -9.72
C ALA A 57 -11.38 3.91 -8.46
N PHE A 58 -10.45 4.79 -8.17
CA PHE A 58 -9.63 4.74 -6.95
C PHE A 58 -10.52 4.86 -5.70
N GLU A 59 -11.41 5.84 -5.68
CA GLU A 59 -12.35 6.04 -4.57
C GLU A 59 -13.27 4.82 -4.39
N ALA A 60 -13.77 4.28 -5.48
CA ALA A 60 -14.64 3.10 -5.46
C ALA A 60 -13.91 1.87 -4.89
N SER A 61 -12.60 1.76 -5.07
CA SER A 61 -11.81 0.65 -4.53
C SER A 61 -11.82 0.60 -3.00
N TRP A 62 -11.95 1.76 -2.34
CA TRP A 62 -11.99 1.83 -0.88
C TRP A 62 -13.23 1.17 -0.29
N LYS A 63 -14.36 1.21 -1.00
CA LYS A 63 -15.60 0.56 -0.55
C LYS A 63 -15.42 -0.94 -0.40
N LYS A 64 -14.58 -1.54 -1.21
CA LYS A 64 -14.24 -2.96 -1.14
C LYS A 64 -13.57 -3.29 0.20
N TYR A 65 -12.70 -2.42 0.69
CA TYR A 65 -11.97 -2.62 1.96
C TYR A 65 -12.82 -2.32 3.19
N GLU A 66 -13.94 -1.64 3.05
CA GLU A 66 -14.88 -1.35 4.14
C GLU A 66 -15.83 -2.52 4.40
N GLN A 67 -15.90 -3.51 3.52
CA GLN A 67 -16.81 -4.64 3.64
C GLN A 67 -16.34 -5.62 4.74
N ASN A 68 -17.33 -6.27 5.39
CA ASN A 68 -17.09 -7.27 6.44
C ASN A 68 -17.15 -8.70 5.89
N THR A 69 -16.54 -8.94 4.74
CA THR A 69 -16.40 -10.28 4.20
C THR A 69 -15.32 -11.04 4.97
N ASP A 70 -15.37 -12.38 4.92
CA ASP A 70 -14.36 -13.22 5.55
C ASP A 70 -12.96 -12.93 4.99
N GLU A 71 -12.87 -12.64 3.70
CA GLU A 71 -11.65 -12.26 3.02
C GLU A 71 -11.05 -10.97 3.59
N MET A 72 -11.89 -9.97 3.82
CA MET A 72 -11.46 -8.69 4.41
C MET A 72 -11.06 -8.83 5.87
N LYS A 73 -11.75 -9.68 6.63
CA LYS A 73 -11.39 -9.98 8.01
C LYS A 73 -10.00 -10.63 8.10
N LYS A 74 -9.72 -11.58 7.23
CA LYS A 74 -8.40 -12.24 7.15
C LYS A 74 -7.31 -11.24 6.79
N MET A 75 -7.59 -10.32 5.86
CA MET A 75 -6.66 -9.26 5.49
C MET A 75 -6.35 -8.35 6.69
N ARG A 76 -7.37 -7.92 7.44
CA ARG A 76 -7.18 -7.09 8.63
C ARG A 76 -6.37 -7.80 9.70
N GLU A 77 -6.57 -9.10 9.90
CA GLU A 77 -5.81 -9.91 10.84
C GLU A 77 -4.32 -9.96 10.45
N LYS A 78 -4.03 -10.15 9.17
CA LYS A 78 -2.65 -10.14 8.67
C LYS A 78 -2.00 -8.77 8.81
N MET A 79 -2.78 -7.70 8.67
CA MET A 79 -2.32 -6.32 8.80
C MET A 79 -2.24 -5.85 10.25
N ALA A 80 -2.66 -6.65 11.21
CA ALA A 80 -2.63 -6.27 12.61
C ALA A 80 -1.20 -5.92 13.05
N GLY A 81 -1.04 -4.78 13.69
CA GLY A 81 0.25 -4.29 14.18
C GLY A 81 1.12 -3.57 13.16
N TYR A 82 0.71 -3.48 11.87
CA TYR A 82 1.53 -2.79 10.88
C TYR A 82 1.68 -1.29 11.20
N THR A 83 0.70 -0.70 11.87
CA THR A 83 0.75 0.72 12.26
C THR A 83 1.88 1.01 13.25
N ASP A 84 2.36 0.02 13.98
CA ASP A 84 3.50 0.15 14.88
C ASP A 84 4.84 0.05 14.14
N MET A 85 4.83 -0.33 12.87
CA MET A 85 6.02 -0.56 12.07
C MET A 85 6.48 0.67 11.31
N TYR A 86 5.62 1.70 11.15
CA TYR A 86 5.98 2.91 10.43
C TYR A 86 5.74 4.16 11.30
N LEU A 87 6.46 5.23 10.93
CA LEU A 87 6.43 6.52 11.67
C LEU A 87 5.41 7.47 11.06
N THR A 88 5.34 7.52 9.75
CA THR A 88 4.47 8.44 9.02
C THR A 88 4.24 7.90 7.62
N GLY A 89 3.25 8.44 6.95
CA GLY A 89 2.93 8.07 5.57
C GLY A 89 2.38 9.25 4.79
N SER A 90 2.40 9.11 3.48
CA SER A 90 1.84 10.10 2.56
C SER A 90 1.31 9.37 1.32
N ARG A 91 0.54 10.09 0.52
CA ARG A 91 0.01 9.60 -0.74
C ARG A 91 0.23 10.63 -1.82
N GLU A 92 0.74 10.17 -2.95
CA GLU A 92 0.92 10.98 -4.14
C GLU A 92 0.13 10.36 -5.28
N ILE A 93 -0.62 11.17 -6.01
CA ILE A 93 -1.43 10.71 -7.14
C ILE A 93 -0.99 11.48 -8.38
N TYR A 94 -0.68 10.74 -9.43
CA TYR A 94 -0.17 11.30 -10.68
C TYR A 94 -1.09 10.98 -11.85
N ASN A 95 -1.26 11.94 -12.76
CA ASN A 95 -1.84 11.67 -14.08
C ASN A 95 -0.77 11.06 -14.97
N VAL A 96 -1.13 10.01 -15.70
CA VAL A 96 -0.24 9.42 -16.70
C VAL A 96 -0.50 10.08 -18.05
N TRP A 97 0.54 10.56 -18.65
CA TRP A 97 0.50 11.20 -19.98
C TRP A 97 0.74 10.21 -21.11
#